data_904583c1c0d375dbf678be4ce70a0d9e
#
_entry.id   904583c1c0d375dbf678be4ce70a0d9e
#
_cell.length_a   1.000
_cell.length_b   1.000
_cell.length_c   1.000
_cell.angle_alpha   90.00
_cell.angle_beta   90.00
_cell.angle_gamma   90.00
#
_symmetry.space_group_name_H-M   'P 1'
#
loop_
_entity.id
_entity.type
_entity.pdbx_description
1 polymer ?
#
loop_
_entity_poly.entity_id
_entity_poly.type
_entity_poly.pdbx_seq_one_letter_code
_entity_poly.pdbx_strand_id
1 'polypeptide(L)'
;MNRQNIDSVLRSLRRVNLQGSFLGQTVAIRFGLSESDIETLEQLIDLGATTAGRLAEITGLTSGAVTRVIDRLEQAGYVRRIPDPADRRRVIVEVVPERIASIQSTLDQVSSASAKEIGRYTDAQLSLIADFLTKMEQVTREEAAALRDSTDPTEGGSEHAAPVGGLDRSKLLFRGGVNEVLISGSTAIDDLYRAHFEGQVPQVRLRDGIVTVQYKRRWNWSSRDLRSDFTLNARLPWDIEVAGGANRLQAKLAEIDVRSFEIEGGTNQVRLTLGRPTGDVPIRLSSSNQIRIERPAGTAIRMRIAGGIASVEFDRRKLRPMGGQPSLESPGASDAADRYTVDISGGVSRLTVVEVG
;
A
#
# COMPACT_ATOMS: atom_id res chain seq x y z
N MET A 1 -25.23 8.91 23.56
CA MET A 1 -24.70 8.14 22.42
C MET A 1 -23.31 7.62 22.76
N ASN A 2 -23.10 6.32 22.72
CA ASN A 2 -21.83 5.71 23.19
C ASN A 2 -20.72 5.91 22.17
N ARG A 3 -19.88 6.93 22.35
CA ARG A 3 -18.75 7.30 21.47
C ARG A 3 -17.78 6.14 21.24
N GLN A 4 -17.61 5.28 22.24
CA GLN A 4 -16.74 4.12 22.18
C GLN A 4 -17.21 3.06 21.17
N ASN A 5 -18.54 2.89 21.03
CA ASN A 5 -19.12 1.96 20.04
C ASN A 5 -18.96 2.51 18.61
N ILE A 6 -19.15 3.82 18.42
CA ILE A 6 -18.93 4.47 17.12
C ILE A 6 -17.46 4.28 16.68
N ASP A 7 -16.51 4.57 17.58
CA ASP A 7 -15.08 4.40 17.28
C ASP A 7 -14.73 2.95 16.97
N SER A 8 -15.37 1.99 17.63
CA SER A 8 -15.19 0.55 17.35
C SER A 8 -15.67 0.19 15.95
N VAL A 9 -16.86 0.63 15.56
CA VAL A 9 -17.42 0.38 14.22
C VAL A 9 -16.55 1.03 13.15
N LEU A 10 -16.11 2.28 13.33
CA LEU A 10 -15.24 2.97 12.40
C LEU A 10 -13.88 2.24 12.23
N ARG A 11 -13.28 1.74 13.32
CA ARG A 11 -12.06 0.93 13.24
C ARG A 11 -12.28 -0.38 12.48
N SER A 12 -13.42 -1.02 12.68
CA SER A 12 -13.75 -2.29 11.99
C SER A 12 -13.97 -2.07 10.50
N LEU A 13 -14.71 -1.05 10.10
CA LEU A 13 -14.86 -0.66 8.70
C LEU A 13 -13.50 -0.40 8.03
N ARG A 14 -12.61 0.32 8.73
CA ARG A 14 -11.25 0.57 8.22
C ARG A 14 -10.49 -0.71 7.96
N ARG A 15 -10.55 -1.67 8.90
CA ARG A 15 -9.86 -2.97 8.74
C ARG A 15 -10.42 -3.77 7.59
N VAL A 16 -11.74 -3.83 7.45
CA VAL A 16 -12.39 -4.53 6.33
C VAL A 16 -11.97 -3.92 5.00
N ASN A 17 -11.99 -2.60 4.87
CA ASN A 17 -11.57 -1.91 3.66
C ASN A 17 -10.09 -2.18 3.32
N LEU A 18 -9.19 -2.12 4.31
CA LEU A 18 -7.77 -2.46 4.11
C LEU A 18 -7.59 -3.91 3.63
N GLN A 19 -8.28 -4.86 4.26
CA GLN A 19 -8.18 -6.28 3.86
C GLN A 19 -8.78 -6.52 2.46
N GLY A 20 -9.87 -5.82 2.13
CA GLY A 20 -10.45 -5.86 0.77
C GLY A 20 -9.44 -5.44 -0.29
N SER A 21 -8.70 -4.34 -0.08
CA SER A 21 -7.62 -3.92 -0.97
C SER A 21 -6.54 -4.98 -1.13
N PHE A 22 -6.09 -5.59 -0.03
CA PHE A 22 -5.08 -6.65 -0.12
C PHE A 22 -5.58 -7.85 -0.91
N LEU A 23 -6.85 -8.19 -0.74
CA LEU A 23 -7.46 -9.27 -1.50
C LEU A 23 -7.48 -8.93 -3.00
N GLY A 24 -7.94 -7.73 -3.37
CA GLY A 24 -7.95 -7.26 -4.75
C GLY A 24 -6.55 -7.28 -5.38
N GLN A 25 -5.54 -6.78 -4.66
CA GLN A 25 -4.14 -6.86 -5.11
C GLN A 25 -3.65 -8.30 -5.29
N THR A 26 -4.00 -9.21 -4.36
CA THR A 26 -3.61 -10.62 -4.44
C THR A 26 -4.22 -11.28 -5.67
N VAL A 27 -5.50 -11.00 -5.94
CA VAL A 27 -6.20 -11.48 -7.14
C VAL A 27 -5.53 -10.88 -8.39
N ALA A 28 -5.29 -9.59 -8.43
CA ALA A 28 -4.63 -8.92 -9.56
C ALA A 28 -3.28 -9.55 -9.90
N ILE A 29 -2.41 -9.76 -8.90
CA ILE A 29 -1.09 -10.39 -9.08
C ILE A 29 -1.22 -11.82 -9.62
N ARG A 30 -2.18 -12.60 -9.09
CA ARG A 30 -2.41 -13.99 -9.53
C ARG A 30 -2.73 -14.09 -11.02
N PHE A 31 -3.42 -13.09 -11.57
CA PHE A 31 -3.85 -13.04 -12.98
C PHE A 31 -2.97 -12.14 -13.85
N GLY A 32 -1.88 -11.59 -13.33
CA GLY A 32 -0.97 -10.70 -14.06
C GLY A 32 -1.58 -9.34 -14.41
N LEU A 33 -2.59 -8.93 -13.66
CA LEU A 33 -3.33 -7.68 -13.82
C LEU A 33 -2.93 -6.66 -12.75
N SER A 34 -3.24 -5.40 -12.98
CA SER A 34 -3.20 -4.37 -11.94
C SER A 34 -4.52 -4.34 -11.17
N GLU A 35 -4.52 -3.74 -9.99
CA GLU A 35 -5.75 -3.54 -9.21
C GLU A 35 -6.83 -2.82 -10.01
N SER A 36 -6.45 -1.79 -10.81
CA SER A 36 -7.39 -1.09 -11.70
C SER A 36 -7.97 -1.94 -12.82
N ASP A 37 -7.20 -2.91 -13.27
CA ASP A 37 -7.67 -3.80 -14.29
C ASP A 37 -8.76 -4.71 -13.69
N ILE A 38 -8.54 -5.22 -12.46
CA ILE A 38 -9.54 -6.03 -11.74
C ILE A 38 -10.78 -5.20 -11.41
N GLU A 39 -10.64 -4.00 -10.81
CA GLU A 39 -11.77 -3.12 -10.50
C GLU A 39 -12.60 -2.79 -11.75
N THR A 40 -11.94 -2.52 -12.88
CA THR A 40 -12.63 -2.23 -14.15
C THR A 40 -13.34 -3.46 -14.68
N LEU A 41 -12.75 -4.66 -14.54
CA LEU A 41 -13.39 -5.92 -14.91
C LEU A 41 -14.62 -6.21 -14.03
N GLU A 42 -14.54 -6.03 -12.73
CA GLU A 42 -15.67 -6.18 -11.80
C GLU A 42 -16.83 -5.25 -12.20
N GLN A 43 -16.54 -3.97 -12.46
CA GLN A 43 -17.56 -3.03 -12.96
C GLN A 43 -18.18 -3.47 -14.30
N LEU A 44 -17.36 -4.00 -15.21
CA LEU A 44 -17.86 -4.51 -16.48
C LEU A 44 -18.70 -5.79 -16.33
N ILE A 45 -18.38 -6.64 -15.37
CA ILE A 45 -19.16 -7.85 -15.06
C ILE A 45 -20.54 -7.45 -14.51
N ASP A 46 -20.56 -6.48 -13.57
CA ASP A 46 -21.80 -6.04 -12.91
C ASP A 46 -22.72 -5.24 -13.84
N LEU A 47 -22.16 -4.39 -14.68
CA LEU A 47 -22.92 -3.48 -15.56
C LEU A 47 -23.24 -4.08 -16.92
N GLY A 48 -22.50 -5.11 -17.34
CA GLY A 48 -22.50 -5.58 -18.71
C GLY A 48 -21.74 -4.63 -19.65
N ALA A 49 -21.95 -4.83 -20.95
CA ALA A 49 -21.28 -4.03 -21.99
C ALA A 49 -21.60 -2.53 -21.85
N THR A 50 -20.58 -1.67 -21.80
CA THR A 50 -20.75 -0.24 -21.57
C THR A 50 -19.66 0.59 -22.25
N THR A 51 -19.83 1.91 -22.29
CA THR A 51 -18.85 2.83 -22.91
C THR A 51 -17.69 3.15 -21.99
N ALA A 52 -16.53 3.50 -22.56
CA ALA A 52 -15.37 3.98 -21.80
C ALA A 52 -15.70 5.23 -20.94
N GLY A 53 -16.57 6.12 -21.44
CA GLY A 53 -17.04 7.30 -20.68
C GLY A 53 -17.81 6.90 -19.42
N ARG A 54 -18.72 5.93 -19.53
CA ARG A 54 -19.48 5.43 -18.39
C ARG A 54 -18.57 4.73 -17.36
N LEU A 55 -17.59 3.98 -17.83
CA LEU A 55 -16.58 3.39 -16.94
C LEU A 55 -15.76 4.46 -16.21
N ALA A 56 -15.41 5.57 -16.88
CA ALA A 56 -14.71 6.67 -16.25
C ALA A 56 -15.53 7.31 -15.12
N GLU A 57 -16.83 7.51 -15.35
CA GLU A 57 -17.76 8.05 -14.34
C GLU A 57 -17.84 7.14 -13.09
N ILE A 58 -17.95 5.83 -13.30
CA ILE A 58 -18.17 4.86 -12.22
C ILE A 58 -16.87 4.57 -11.47
N THR A 59 -15.77 4.35 -12.19
CA THR A 59 -14.46 4.08 -11.59
C THR A 59 -13.80 5.33 -11.01
N GLY A 60 -14.28 6.52 -11.36
CA GLY A 60 -13.66 7.79 -10.99
C GLY A 60 -12.29 8.03 -11.64
N LEU A 61 -11.93 7.24 -12.65
CA LEU A 61 -10.70 7.42 -13.42
C LEU A 61 -10.89 8.52 -14.47
N THR A 62 -9.80 9.18 -14.87
CA THR A 62 -9.83 10.08 -16.03
C THR A 62 -10.06 9.28 -17.32
N SER A 63 -10.67 9.90 -18.34
CA SER A 63 -10.91 9.25 -19.64
C SER A 63 -9.64 8.62 -20.24
N GLY A 64 -8.49 9.29 -20.13
CA GLY A 64 -7.22 8.75 -20.59
C GLY A 64 -6.72 7.55 -19.76
N ALA A 65 -7.00 7.52 -18.45
CA ALA A 65 -6.66 6.39 -17.59
C ALA A 65 -7.52 5.17 -17.92
N VAL A 66 -8.84 5.36 -18.07
CA VAL A 66 -9.77 4.28 -18.47
C VAL A 66 -9.40 3.70 -19.84
N THR A 67 -9.07 4.56 -20.80
CA THR A 67 -8.63 4.09 -22.14
C THR A 67 -7.42 3.17 -22.01
N ARG A 68 -6.40 3.56 -21.21
CA ARG A 68 -5.21 2.73 -20.97
C ARG A 68 -5.53 1.40 -20.26
N VAL A 69 -6.47 1.41 -19.31
CA VAL A 69 -6.94 0.17 -18.65
C VAL A 69 -7.60 -0.74 -19.66
N ILE A 70 -8.52 -0.22 -20.46
CA ILE A 70 -9.22 -0.98 -21.50
C ILE A 70 -8.21 -1.54 -22.52
N ASP A 71 -7.21 -0.77 -22.96
CA ASP A 71 -6.18 -1.22 -23.90
C ASP A 71 -5.38 -2.41 -23.34
N ARG A 72 -4.98 -2.34 -22.05
CA ARG A 72 -4.28 -3.46 -21.39
C ARG A 72 -5.16 -4.70 -21.25
N LEU A 73 -6.42 -4.53 -20.84
CA LEU A 73 -7.37 -5.63 -20.70
C LEU A 73 -7.69 -6.28 -22.03
N GLU A 74 -7.81 -5.49 -23.10
CA GLU A 74 -8.02 -5.99 -24.46
C GLU A 74 -6.79 -6.73 -25.00
N GLN A 75 -5.59 -6.19 -24.78
CA GLN A 75 -4.33 -6.87 -25.11
C GLN A 75 -4.15 -8.19 -24.35
N ALA A 76 -4.59 -8.24 -23.09
CA ALA A 76 -4.60 -9.45 -22.29
C ALA A 76 -5.77 -10.42 -22.61
N GLY A 77 -6.70 -9.99 -23.46
CA GLY A 77 -7.84 -10.78 -23.95
C GLY A 77 -9.00 -10.89 -22.95
N TYR A 78 -9.06 -10.06 -21.92
CA TYR A 78 -10.15 -10.07 -20.93
C TYR A 78 -11.39 -9.29 -21.38
N VAL A 79 -11.19 -8.28 -22.22
CA VAL A 79 -12.28 -7.48 -22.80
C VAL A 79 -12.11 -7.36 -24.31
N ARG A 80 -13.16 -6.93 -24.98
CA ARG A 80 -13.13 -6.55 -26.40
C ARG A 80 -13.97 -5.30 -26.65
N ARG A 81 -13.59 -4.53 -27.65
CA ARG A 81 -14.36 -3.39 -28.14
C ARG A 81 -15.27 -3.85 -29.26
N ILE A 82 -16.56 -3.50 -29.17
CA ILE A 82 -17.54 -3.79 -30.18
C ILE A 82 -18.35 -2.54 -30.53
N PRO A 83 -18.93 -2.42 -31.77
CA PRO A 83 -19.88 -1.38 -32.05
C PRO A 83 -21.12 -1.49 -31.17
N ASP A 84 -21.61 -0.37 -30.64
CA ASP A 84 -22.85 -0.34 -29.86
C ASP A 84 -24.02 -0.81 -30.73
N PRO A 85 -24.79 -1.84 -30.33
CA PRO A 85 -25.95 -2.30 -31.11
C PRO A 85 -27.03 -1.23 -31.31
N ALA A 86 -27.15 -0.26 -30.40
CA ALA A 86 -28.13 0.82 -30.47
C ALA A 86 -27.62 2.01 -31.31
N ASP A 87 -26.31 2.26 -31.34
CA ASP A 87 -25.71 3.33 -32.14
C ASP A 87 -24.31 2.91 -32.62
N ARG A 88 -24.22 2.46 -33.88
CA ARG A 88 -22.97 1.97 -34.51
C ARG A 88 -21.83 3.01 -34.58
N ARG A 89 -22.10 4.27 -34.26
CA ARG A 89 -21.06 5.32 -34.14
C ARG A 89 -20.35 5.28 -32.81
N ARG A 90 -20.91 4.55 -31.84
CA ARG A 90 -20.36 4.38 -30.51
C ARG A 90 -19.66 3.04 -30.38
N VAL A 91 -18.66 3.01 -29.54
CA VAL A 91 -17.92 1.80 -29.14
C VAL A 91 -18.22 1.49 -27.71
N ILE A 92 -18.61 0.26 -27.46
CA ILE A 92 -18.76 -0.28 -26.10
C ILE A 92 -17.70 -1.33 -25.84
N VAL A 93 -17.42 -1.54 -24.56
CA VAL A 93 -16.46 -2.52 -24.05
C VAL A 93 -17.26 -3.61 -23.35
N GLU A 94 -16.99 -4.85 -23.68
CA GLU A 94 -17.59 -6.01 -23.03
C GLU A 94 -16.50 -6.99 -22.55
N VAL A 95 -16.81 -7.77 -21.52
CA VAL A 95 -15.94 -8.84 -21.05
C VAL A 95 -15.95 -10.03 -21.98
N VAL A 96 -14.84 -10.77 -22.06
CA VAL A 96 -14.73 -12.06 -22.74
C VAL A 96 -15.01 -13.16 -21.72
N PRO A 97 -16.20 -13.82 -21.72
CA PRO A 97 -16.63 -14.71 -20.64
C PRO A 97 -15.66 -15.84 -20.34
N GLU A 98 -15.08 -16.42 -21.38
CA GLU A 98 -14.17 -17.57 -21.26
C GLU A 98 -12.86 -17.19 -20.53
N ARG A 99 -12.46 -15.91 -20.64
CA ARG A 99 -11.23 -15.40 -20.02
C ARG A 99 -11.42 -15.00 -18.57
N ILE A 100 -12.60 -14.55 -18.20
CA ILE A 100 -12.89 -14.11 -16.82
C ILE A 100 -13.34 -15.25 -15.91
N ALA A 101 -13.68 -16.43 -16.45
CA ALA A 101 -14.20 -17.55 -15.67
C ALA A 101 -13.31 -17.95 -14.47
N SER A 102 -12.00 -17.94 -14.62
CA SER A 102 -11.05 -18.23 -13.53
C SER A 102 -10.96 -17.13 -12.48
N ILE A 103 -11.12 -15.87 -12.88
CA ILE A 103 -11.20 -14.72 -11.98
C ILE A 103 -12.50 -14.81 -11.19
N GLN A 104 -13.64 -15.00 -11.88
CA GLN A 104 -14.95 -15.17 -11.25
C GLN A 104 -14.95 -16.30 -10.25
N SER A 105 -14.44 -17.50 -10.60
CA SER A 105 -14.33 -18.62 -9.68
C SER A 105 -13.53 -18.29 -8.40
N THR A 106 -12.50 -17.46 -8.51
CA THR A 106 -11.72 -17.00 -7.36
C THR A 106 -12.52 -16.04 -6.49
N LEU A 107 -13.24 -15.10 -7.10
CA LEU A 107 -14.11 -14.15 -6.41
C LEU A 107 -15.33 -14.87 -5.76
N ASP A 108 -15.90 -15.88 -6.44
CA ASP A 108 -16.99 -16.68 -5.90
C ASP A 108 -16.57 -17.45 -4.64
N GLN A 109 -15.33 -17.94 -4.57
CA GLN A 109 -14.82 -18.59 -3.36
C GLN A 109 -14.79 -17.62 -2.17
N VAL A 110 -14.35 -16.38 -2.39
CA VAL A 110 -14.34 -15.35 -1.35
C VAL A 110 -15.75 -14.96 -0.95
N SER A 111 -16.63 -14.76 -1.93
CA SER A 111 -18.05 -14.44 -1.71
C SER A 111 -18.76 -15.55 -0.93
N SER A 112 -18.50 -16.82 -1.24
CA SER A 112 -19.07 -17.95 -0.54
C SER A 112 -18.59 -18.04 0.92
N ALA A 113 -17.30 -17.75 1.18
CA ALA A 113 -16.78 -17.70 2.54
C ALA A 113 -17.45 -16.56 3.34
N SER A 114 -17.62 -15.39 2.73
CA SER A 114 -18.32 -14.26 3.33
C SER A 114 -19.79 -14.55 3.58
N ALA A 115 -20.48 -15.16 2.62
CA ALA A 115 -21.90 -15.54 2.74
C ALA A 115 -22.13 -16.50 3.91
N LYS A 116 -21.20 -17.44 4.16
CA LYS A 116 -21.26 -18.34 5.30
C LYS A 116 -21.23 -17.62 6.65
N GLU A 117 -20.43 -16.57 6.78
CA GLU A 117 -20.39 -15.77 8.01
C GLU A 117 -21.61 -14.86 8.12
N ILE A 118 -22.04 -14.23 7.01
CA ILE A 118 -23.24 -13.40 6.94
C ILE A 118 -24.49 -14.21 7.29
N GLY A 119 -24.59 -15.47 6.86
CA GLY A 119 -25.71 -16.37 7.15
C GLY A 119 -25.90 -16.75 8.63
N ARG A 120 -25.03 -16.31 9.53
CA ARG A 120 -25.19 -16.46 11.00
C ARG A 120 -26.08 -15.39 11.63
N TYR A 121 -26.40 -14.36 10.90
CA TYR A 121 -27.24 -13.26 11.37
C TYR A 121 -28.71 -13.51 11.01
N THR A 122 -29.63 -13.05 11.86
CA THR A 122 -31.05 -13.06 11.58
C THR A 122 -31.43 -12.07 10.48
N ASP A 123 -32.56 -12.26 9.82
CA ASP A 123 -33.05 -11.37 8.76
C ASP A 123 -33.15 -9.90 9.24
N ALA A 124 -33.59 -9.67 10.47
CA ALA A 124 -33.65 -8.33 11.05
C ALA A 124 -32.25 -7.70 11.23
N GLN A 125 -31.27 -8.50 11.64
CA GLN A 125 -29.88 -8.06 11.75
C GLN A 125 -29.28 -7.79 10.37
N LEU A 126 -29.55 -8.65 9.39
CA LEU A 126 -29.09 -8.48 8.02
C LEU A 126 -29.67 -7.20 7.38
N SER A 127 -30.94 -6.92 7.61
CA SER A 127 -31.59 -5.70 7.15
C SER A 127 -30.94 -4.44 7.75
N LEU A 128 -30.61 -4.47 9.06
CA LEU A 128 -29.90 -3.37 9.72
C LEU A 128 -28.48 -3.19 9.18
N ILE A 129 -27.76 -4.28 8.97
CA ILE A 129 -26.40 -4.26 8.41
C ILE A 129 -26.43 -3.72 6.98
N ALA A 130 -27.37 -4.16 6.14
CA ALA A 130 -27.52 -3.70 4.77
C ALA A 130 -27.84 -2.19 4.71
N ASP A 131 -28.80 -1.71 5.53
CA ASP A 131 -29.13 -0.28 5.64
C ASP A 131 -27.91 0.54 6.09
N PHE A 132 -27.17 0.05 7.09
CA PHE A 132 -25.95 0.71 7.55
C PHE A 132 -24.87 0.81 6.46
N LEU A 133 -24.61 -0.29 5.74
CA LEU A 133 -23.61 -0.33 4.65
C LEU A 133 -24.02 0.60 3.50
N THR A 134 -25.29 0.61 3.12
CA THR A 134 -25.84 1.52 2.08
C THR A 134 -25.67 2.99 2.46
N LYS A 135 -25.94 3.33 3.72
CA LYS A 135 -25.71 4.69 4.22
C LYS A 135 -24.23 5.07 4.24
N MET A 136 -23.37 4.14 4.61
CA MET A 136 -21.91 4.38 4.59
C MET A 136 -21.40 4.55 3.16
N GLU A 137 -21.92 3.79 2.21
CA GLU A 137 -21.61 3.97 0.79
C GLU A 137 -22.03 5.36 0.30
N GLN A 138 -23.25 5.80 0.63
CA GLN A 138 -23.75 7.12 0.26
C GLN A 138 -22.90 8.25 0.85
N VAL A 139 -22.63 8.22 2.16
CA VAL A 139 -21.76 9.20 2.83
C VAL A 139 -20.38 9.24 2.16
N THR A 140 -19.84 8.09 1.85
CA THR A 140 -18.54 7.97 1.18
C THR A 140 -18.56 8.62 -0.20
N ARG A 141 -19.62 8.38 -0.97
CA ARG A 141 -19.79 8.94 -2.31
C ARG A 141 -19.95 10.46 -2.28
N GLU A 142 -20.77 10.97 -1.34
CA GLU A 142 -21.01 12.41 -1.17
C GLU A 142 -19.74 13.15 -0.72
N GLU A 143 -19.00 12.61 0.25
CA GLU A 143 -17.74 13.19 0.71
C GLU A 143 -16.67 13.14 -0.39
N ALA A 144 -16.63 12.07 -1.18
CA ALA A 144 -15.73 11.98 -2.33
C ALA A 144 -16.07 13.01 -3.42
N ALA A 145 -17.35 13.27 -3.67
CA ALA A 145 -17.79 14.31 -4.61
C ALA A 145 -17.44 15.70 -4.08
N ALA A 146 -17.77 16.01 -2.83
CA ALA A 146 -17.44 17.30 -2.20
C ALA A 146 -15.93 17.58 -2.19
N LEU A 147 -15.12 16.54 -2.01
CA LEU A 147 -13.64 16.64 -2.09
C LEU A 147 -13.12 16.84 -3.51
N ARG A 148 -13.83 16.36 -4.52
CA ARG A 148 -13.50 16.65 -5.94
C ARG A 148 -13.79 18.10 -6.30
N ASP A 149 -14.92 18.63 -5.85
CA ASP A 149 -15.34 20.00 -6.13
C ASP A 149 -14.52 21.04 -5.36
N SER A 150 -13.93 20.65 -4.23
CA SER A 150 -13.04 21.49 -3.42
C SER A 150 -11.57 21.46 -3.88
N THR A 151 -11.28 21.03 -5.09
CA THR A 151 -9.92 20.94 -5.61
C THR A 151 -9.44 22.35 -5.95
N ASP A 152 -8.68 22.94 -5.06
CA ASP A 152 -7.69 23.96 -5.43
C ASP A 152 -6.68 23.29 -6.38
N PRO A 153 -6.52 23.74 -7.62
CA PRO A 153 -5.67 23.06 -8.59
C PRO A 153 -4.22 23.42 -8.33
N THR A 154 -3.59 22.73 -7.39
CA THR A 154 -2.13 22.64 -7.38
C THR A 154 -1.73 21.34 -8.06
N GLU A 155 -1.97 21.26 -9.37
CA GLU A 155 -1.25 20.39 -10.27
C GLU A 155 0.18 20.94 -10.38
N GLY A 156 1.06 20.41 -9.57
CA GLY A 156 2.48 20.70 -9.56
C GLY A 156 3.09 20.03 -8.35
N GLY A 157 4.18 19.29 -8.55
CA GLY A 157 4.97 18.77 -7.44
C GLY A 157 5.23 19.89 -6.43
N SER A 158 4.84 19.68 -5.19
CA SER A 158 5.08 20.64 -4.14
C SER A 158 6.36 20.25 -3.41
N GLU A 159 7.30 21.16 -3.35
CA GLU A 159 8.53 21.00 -2.57
C GLU A 159 8.30 21.50 -1.14
N HIS A 160 8.72 20.71 -0.18
CA HIS A 160 8.71 21.06 1.24
C HIS A 160 10.09 20.85 1.85
N ALA A 161 10.50 21.80 2.67
CA ALA A 161 11.73 21.72 3.44
C ALA A 161 11.53 22.37 4.81
N ALA A 162 12.35 21.99 5.77
CA ALA A 162 12.39 22.66 7.06
C ALA A 162 13.83 22.74 7.57
N PRO A 163 14.21 23.80 8.30
CA PRO A 163 15.56 23.93 8.86
C PRO A 163 15.80 22.87 9.94
N VAL A 164 17.07 22.50 10.15
CA VAL A 164 17.50 21.56 11.20
C VAL A 164 17.15 22.06 12.60
N GLY A 165 17.24 23.38 12.82
CA GLY A 165 17.15 23.95 14.16
C GLY A 165 18.24 23.41 15.07
N GLY A 166 18.00 23.33 16.35
CA GLY A 166 18.93 22.74 17.33
C GLY A 166 18.63 21.27 17.66
N LEU A 167 18.20 20.47 16.66
CA LEU A 167 17.80 19.08 16.87
C LEU A 167 19.00 18.14 16.85
N ASP A 168 19.09 17.25 17.83
CA ASP A 168 20.10 16.18 17.90
C ASP A 168 19.58 14.86 17.29
N ARG A 169 18.27 14.73 17.09
CA ARG A 169 17.57 13.55 16.54
C ARG A 169 16.27 13.97 15.92
N SER A 170 15.81 13.22 14.92
CA SER A 170 14.51 13.50 14.30
C SER A 170 13.73 12.23 14.00
N LYS A 171 12.42 12.40 13.80
CA LYS A 171 11.50 11.32 13.43
C LYS A 171 10.72 11.71 12.18
N LEU A 172 10.65 10.79 11.22
CA LEU A 172 9.74 10.89 10.08
C LEU A 172 8.55 9.97 10.32
N LEU A 173 7.35 10.54 10.38
CA LEU A 173 6.10 9.83 10.66
C LEU A 173 5.10 10.03 9.55
N PHE A 174 4.79 8.97 8.80
CA PHE A 174 3.66 8.94 7.87
C PHE A 174 2.38 8.50 8.57
N ARG A 175 1.33 9.31 8.46
CA ARG A 175 -0.01 8.97 8.94
C ARG A 175 -0.97 8.80 7.77
N GLY A 176 -1.52 7.61 7.63
CA GLY A 176 -2.41 7.25 6.52
C GLY A 176 -1.70 6.51 5.40
N GLY A 177 -2.48 5.89 4.51
CA GLY A 177 -1.94 5.12 3.38
C GLY A 177 -1.35 6.02 2.29
N VAL A 178 -0.32 5.50 1.61
CA VAL A 178 0.35 6.17 0.50
C VAL A 178 0.66 5.13 -0.59
N ASN A 179 0.66 5.54 -1.86
CA ASN A 179 0.98 4.59 -2.93
C ASN A 179 2.48 4.30 -3.00
N GLU A 180 3.29 5.34 -3.11
CA GLU A 180 4.75 5.19 -3.23
C GLU A 180 5.47 6.13 -2.27
N VAL A 181 6.41 5.57 -1.50
CA VAL A 181 7.30 6.33 -0.63
C VAL A 181 8.73 6.02 -1.03
N LEU A 182 9.49 7.06 -1.32
CA LEU A 182 10.93 7.00 -1.48
C LEU A 182 11.58 7.80 -0.36
N ILE A 183 12.47 7.16 0.40
CA ILE A 183 13.24 7.81 1.45
C ILE A 183 14.73 7.63 1.12
N SER A 184 15.48 8.72 1.17
CA SER A 184 16.93 8.71 0.98
C SER A 184 17.61 9.63 2.00
N GLY A 185 18.90 9.44 2.21
CA GLY A 185 19.73 10.32 3.02
C GLY A 185 20.68 11.13 2.18
N SER A 186 21.04 12.33 2.67
CA SER A 186 22.10 13.13 2.09
C SER A 186 22.77 14.02 3.13
N THR A 187 24.09 14.08 3.11
CA THR A 187 24.87 15.05 3.88
C THR A 187 24.98 16.42 3.18
N ALA A 188 24.52 16.50 1.92
CA ALA A 188 24.64 17.70 1.09
C ALA A 188 23.49 18.70 1.29
N ILE A 189 22.45 18.34 2.04
CA ILE A 189 21.36 19.26 2.38
C ILE A 189 21.63 19.94 3.73
N ASP A 190 21.31 21.23 3.82
CA ASP A 190 21.39 21.99 5.08
C ASP A 190 20.03 22.02 5.81
N ASP A 191 18.96 21.69 5.11
CA ASP A 191 17.64 21.51 5.68
C ASP A 191 17.57 20.20 6.51
N LEU A 192 16.60 20.09 7.42
CA LEU A 192 16.30 18.87 8.15
C LEU A 192 15.85 17.76 7.19
N TYR A 193 15.03 18.13 6.23
CA TYR A 193 14.61 17.29 5.13
C TYR A 193 14.24 18.16 3.92
N ARG A 194 14.24 17.52 2.75
CA ARG A 194 13.56 18.00 1.53
C ARG A 194 12.57 16.94 1.08
N ALA A 195 11.38 17.37 0.73
CA ALA A 195 10.34 16.45 0.27
C ALA A 195 9.73 16.99 -1.02
N HIS A 196 9.47 16.07 -1.94
CA HIS A 196 8.73 16.31 -3.17
C HIS A 196 7.52 15.39 -3.23
N PHE A 197 6.36 15.95 -3.58
CA PHE A 197 5.10 15.22 -3.64
C PHE A 197 4.53 15.29 -5.05
N GLU A 198 4.17 14.13 -5.59
CA GLU A 198 3.43 14.01 -6.84
C GLU A 198 1.99 13.62 -6.52
N GLY A 199 1.03 14.22 -7.21
CA GLY A 199 -0.39 14.04 -6.95
C GLY A 199 -0.88 14.93 -5.80
N GLN A 200 -1.61 14.36 -4.85
CA GLN A 200 -2.11 15.11 -3.71
C GLN A 200 -0.98 15.47 -2.75
N VAL A 201 -0.81 16.76 -2.46
CA VAL A 201 0.14 17.24 -1.47
C VAL A 201 -0.38 16.93 -0.06
N PRO A 202 0.40 16.22 0.79
CA PRO A 202 0.01 15.95 2.17
C PRO A 202 0.18 17.20 3.03
N GLN A 203 -0.44 17.19 4.19
CA GLN A 203 -0.11 18.13 5.24
C GLN A 203 1.19 17.68 5.91
N VAL A 204 2.24 18.48 5.81
CA VAL A 204 3.52 18.24 6.48
C VAL A 204 3.64 19.19 7.67
N ARG A 205 3.95 18.67 8.85
CA ARG A 205 4.13 19.44 10.08
C ARG A 205 5.42 19.00 10.76
N LEU A 206 6.24 19.97 11.12
CA LEU A 206 7.39 19.77 12.02
C LEU A 206 7.04 20.28 13.40
N ARG A 207 7.10 19.39 14.40
CA ARG A 207 6.92 19.76 15.79
C ARG A 207 7.80 18.87 16.66
N ASP A 208 8.58 19.47 17.55
CA ASP A 208 9.45 18.76 18.53
C ASP A 208 10.35 17.70 17.85
N GLY A 209 10.93 18.02 16.69
CA GLY A 209 11.77 17.10 15.92
C GLY A 209 11.01 16.01 15.16
N ILE A 210 9.67 15.99 15.19
CA ILE A 210 8.84 15.02 14.47
C ILE A 210 8.27 15.65 13.20
N VAL A 211 8.69 15.14 12.06
CA VAL A 211 8.13 15.46 10.74
C VAL A 211 6.93 14.54 10.50
N THR A 212 5.72 15.07 10.67
CA THR A 212 4.49 14.32 10.44
C THR A 212 3.98 14.61 9.04
N VAL A 213 3.82 13.57 8.23
CA VAL A 213 3.26 13.58 6.90
C VAL A 213 1.88 12.97 6.95
N GLN A 214 0.85 13.76 6.70
CA GLN A 214 -0.53 13.30 6.78
C GLN A 214 -1.26 13.65 5.49
N TYR A 215 -1.61 12.62 4.73
CA TYR A 215 -2.54 12.80 3.63
C TYR A 215 -3.94 13.06 4.19
N LYS A 216 -4.57 14.14 3.75
CA LYS A 216 -6.00 14.36 4.03
C LYS A 216 -6.74 13.17 3.42
N ARG A 217 -7.51 12.47 4.25
CA ARG A 217 -8.26 11.29 3.83
C ARG A 217 -9.22 11.68 2.72
N ARG A 218 -8.82 11.41 1.49
CA ARG A 218 -9.78 11.23 0.41
C ARG A 218 -10.19 9.77 0.45
N TRP A 219 -11.44 9.52 0.64
CA TRP A 219 -12.03 8.17 0.61
C TRP A 219 -12.08 7.59 -0.82
N ASN A 220 -11.37 8.16 -1.74
CA ASN A 220 -11.30 7.69 -3.12
C ASN A 220 -10.03 6.85 -3.29
N TRP A 221 -10.21 5.60 -3.61
CA TRP A 221 -9.22 4.53 -3.76
C TRP A 221 -8.21 4.71 -4.92
N SER A 222 -8.28 5.80 -5.65
CA SER A 222 -7.28 6.14 -6.65
C SER A 222 -6.04 6.81 -6.04
N SER A 223 -5.44 6.18 -5.02
CA SER A 223 -4.13 6.59 -4.49
C SER A 223 -2.97 6.33 -5.46
N ARG A 224 -3.27 6.10 -6.75
CA ARG A 224 -2.29 5.66 -7.76
C ARG A 224 -1.21 6.67 -8.06
N ASP A 225 -1.46 7.92 -7.81
CA ASP A 225 -0.56 9.00 -8.15
C ASP A 225 0.04 9.68 -6.91
N LEU A 226 -0.10 9.06 -5.72
CA LEU A 226 0.48 9.60 -4.50
C LEU A 226 1.90 9.09 -4.33
N ARG A 227 2.85 9.93 -4.69
CA ARG A 227 4.26 9.67 -4.46
C ARG A 227 4.84 10.71 -3.50
N SER A 228 5.63 10.22 -2.56
CA SER A 228 6.35 11.03 -1.58
C SER A 228 7.83 10.71 -1.67
N ASP A 229 8.63 11.64 -2.11
CA ASP A 229 10.09 11.53 -2.16
C ASP A 229 10.67 12.38 -1.03
N PHE A 230 11.38 11.74 -0.07
CA PHE A 230 12.05 12.40 1.04
C PHE A 230 13.55 12.23 0.96
N THR A 231 14.27 13.36 1.04
CA THR A 231 15.70 13.39 1.30
C THR A 231 15.91 13.91 2.72
N LEU A 232 16.40 13.02 3.61
CA LEU A 232 16.64 13.33 5.02
C LEU A 232 18.09 13.81 5.22
N ASN A 233 18.31 14.72 6.17
CA ASN A 233 19.65 15.14 6.53
C ASN A 233 20.37 13.98 7.25
N ALA A 234 21.39 13.44 6.59
CA ALA A 234 22.14 12.29 7.08
C ALA A 234 23.15 12.63 8.22
N ARG A 235 23.26 13.91 8.61
CA ARG A 235 24.08 14.34 9.76
C ARG A 235 23.38 14.09 11.10
N LEU A 236 22.09 13.70 11.09
CA LEU A 236 21.26 13.44 12.26
C LEU A 236 20.79 12.00 12.29
N PRO A 237 20.63 11.40 13.48
CA PRO A 237 19.96 10.13 13.64
C PRO A 237 18.45 10.26 13.40
N TRP A 238 17.85 9.21 12.81
CA TRP A 238 16.45 9.19 12.44
C TRP A 238 15.70 7.97 12.96
N ASP A 239 14.48 8.23 13.43
CA ASP A 239 13.43 7.23 13.54
C ASP A 239 12.49 7.37 12.33
N ILE A 240 12.11 6.25 11.73
CA ILE A 240 11.22 6.27 10.56
C ILE A 240 10.02 5.37 10.84
N GLU A 241 8.81 5.93 10.77
CA GLU A 241 7.58 5.23 11.02
C GLU A 241 6.56 5.48 9.90
N VAL A 242 5.99 4.40 9.38
CA VAL A 242 4.89 4.41 8.41
C VAL A 242 3.67 3.76 9.06
N ALA A 243 2.84 4.57 9.73
CA ALA A 243 1.66 4.10 10.47
C ALA A 243 0.45 3.79 9.58
N GLY A 244 0.56 3.99 8.29
CA GLY A 244 -0.44 3.58 7.29
C GLY A 244 0.09 2.50 6.38
N GLY A 245 -0.55 1.92 5.48
CA GLY A 245 0.02 1.01 4.48
C GLY A 245 0.71 1.78 3.34
N ALA A 246 1.60 1.10 2.62
CA ALA A 246 2.18 1.61 1.38
C ALA A 246 2.16 0.53 0.31
N ASN A 247 1.80 0.88 -0.94
CA ASN A 247 1.92 -0.09 -2.02
C ASN A 247 3.40 -0.38 -2.31
N ARG A 248 4.20 0.66 -2.49
CA ARG A 248 5.66 0.55 -2.66
C ARG A 248 6.37 1.46 -1.67
N LEU A 249 7.32 0.89 -0.92
CA LEU A 249 8.20 1.63 -0.05
C LEU A 249 9.65 1.29 -0.40
N GLN A 250 10.41 2.29 -0.76
CA GLN A 250 11.84 2.18 -1.00
C GLN A 250 12.59 3.13 -0.07
N ALA A 251 13.41 2.59 0.82
CA ALA A 251 14.21 3.36 1.75
C ALA A 251 15.71 3.08 1.53
N LYS A 252 16.41 4.08 1.01
CA LYS A 252 17.87 4.10 0.80
C LYS A 252 18.52 4.72 2.03
N LEU A 253 18.80 3.91 3.03
CA LEU A 253 19.23 4.32 4.36
C LEU A 253 20.74 4.15 4.59
N ALA A 254 21.51 3.87 3.55
CA ALA A 254 22.94 3.58 3.68
C ALA A 254 23.76 4.73 4.31
N GLU A 255 23.34 5.98 4.08
CA GLU A 255 23.99 7.18 4.61
C GLU A 255 23.36 7.71 5.90
N ILE A 256 22.23 7.13 6.34
CA ILE A 256 21.45 7.60 7.50
C ILE A 256 21.80 6.77 8.72
N ASP A 257 22.06 7.43 9.85
CA ASP A 257 22.07 6.79 11.16
C ASP A 257 20.62 6.51 11.59
N VAL A 258 20.14 5.30 11.24
CA VAL A 258 18.79 4.86 11.56
C VAL A 258 18.74 4.30 12.96
N ARG A 259 17.86 4.81 13.80
CA ARG A 259 17.63 4.33 15.17
C ARG A 259 16.48 3.34 15.27
N SER A 260 15.46 3.53 14.46
CA SER A 260 14.35 2.57 14.31
C SER A 260 13.68 2.74 12.94
N PHE A 261 13.13 1.63 12.44
CA PHE A 261 12.32 1.64 11.23
C PHE A 261 11.07 0.79 11.45
N GLU A 262 9.88 1.37 11.26
CA GLU A 262 8.63 0.69 11.56
C GLU A 262 7.58 0.89 10.46
N ILE A 263 6.90 -0.18 10.08
CA ILE A 263 5.74 -0.17 9.19
C ILE A 263 4.60 -0.91 9.89
N GLU A 264 3.57 -0.19 10.33
CA GLU A 264 2.41 -0.77 11.01
C GLU A 264 1.32 -1.26 10.04
N GLY A 265 1.25 -0.69 8.84
CA GLY A 265 0.28 -1.06 7.80
C GLY A 265 0.80 -2.13 6.86
N GLY A 266 -0.11 -2.82 6.14
CA GLY A 266 0.29 -3.76 5.11
C GLY A 266 1.00 -3.08 3.94
N THR A 267 1.92 -3.82 3.30
CA THR A 267 2.67 -3.33 2.14
C THR A 267 2.70 -4.38 1.04
N ASN A 268 2.76 -3.94 -0.21
CA ASN A 268 2.99 -4.86 -1.32
C ASN A 268 4.49 -5.07 -1.54
N GLN A 269 5.26 -4.00 -1.62
CA GLN A 269 6.71 -4.07 -1.84
C GLN A 269 7.45 -3.17 -0.86
N VAL A 270 8.40 -3.77 -0.14
CA VAL A 270 9.36 -3.06 0.73
C VAL A 270 10.77 -3.33 0.23
N ARG A 271 11.53 -2.27 -0.03
CA ARG A 271 12.96 -2.35 -0.31
C ARG A 271 13.73 -1.46 0.65
N LEU A 272 14.58 -2.05 1.45
CA LEU A 272 15.46 -1.37 2.38
C LEU A 272 16.90 -1.56 1.93
N THR A 273 17.63 -0.47 1.70
CA THR A 273 19.09 -0.47 1.50
C THR A 273 19.70 0.13 2.76
N LEU A 274 20.27 -0.70 3.60
CA LEU A 274 20.75 -0.35 4.94
C LEU A 274 22.23 0.04 4.93
N GLY A 275 22.62 0.89 5.87
CA GLY A 275 24.01 1.18 6.20
C GLY A 275 24.58 0.22 7.26
N ARG A 276 25.69 0.59 7.88
CA ARG A 276 26.18 -0.07 9.08
C ARG A 276 25.42 0.43 10.30
N PRO A 277 24.83 -0.45 11.11
CA PRO A 277 24.07 -0.02 12.29
C PRO A 277 25.02 0.46 13.39
N THR A 278 24.51 1.33 14.26
CA THR A 278 25.15 1.71 15.52
C THR A 278 24.27 1.20 16.65
N GLY A 279 24.69 0.14 17.32
CA GLY A 279 23.91 -0.60 18.31
C GLY A 279 22.91 -1.56 17.69
N ASP A 280 21.95 -2.01 18.51
CA ASP A 280 20.85 -2.89 18.06
C ASP A 280 19.71 -2.04 17.47
N VAL A 281 19.59 -2.02 16.15
CA VAL A 281 18.60 -1.21 15.42
C VAL A 281 17.34 -2.04 15.11
N PRO A 282 16.20 -1.73 15.73
CA PRO A 282 14.95 -2.44 15.47
C PRO A 282 14.35 -2.04 14.12
N ILE A 283 13.94 -3.05 13.34
CA ILE A 283 13.15 -2.92 12.12
C ILE A 283 11.87 -3.73 12.32
N ARG A 284 10.72 -3.06 12.41
CA ARG A 284 9.42 -3.72 12.56
C ARG A 284 8.60 -3.58 11.30
N LEU A 285 8.19 -4.69 10.73
CA LEU A 285 7.40 -4.74 9.52
C LEU A 285 6.11 -5.52 9.75
N SER A 286 5.03 -5.08 9.16
CA SER A 286 3.80 -5.86 9.07
C SER A 286 3.89 -6.90 7.96
N SER A 287 2.76 -7.54 7.60
CA SER A 287 2.70 -8.45 6.46
C SER A 287 3.04 -7.74 5.15
N SER A 288 3.75 -8.44 4.26
CA SER A 288 4.11 -7.89 2.95
C SER A 288 4.17 -8.99 1.89
N ASN A 289 3.86 -8.63 0.64
CA ASN A 289 4.04 -9.56 -0.46
C ASN A 289 5.54 -9.74 -0.78
N GLN A 290 6.30 -8.64 -0.87
CA GLN A 290 7.73 -8.70 -1.17
C GLN A 290 8.52 -7.81 -0.22
N ILE A 291 9.52 -8.41 0.43
CA ILE A 291 10.50 -7.69 1.25
C ILE A 291 11.89 -7.97 0.69
N ARG A 292 12.62 -6.90 0.38
CA ARG A 292 14.03 -6.96 -0.01
C ARG A 292 14.86 -6.07 0.92
N ILE A 293 15.84 -6.68 1.58
CA ILE A 293 16.78 -5.99 2.47
C ILE A 293 18.19 -6.18 1.90
N GLU A 294 18.83 -5.06 1.61
CA GLU A 294 20.22 -4.98 1.15
C GLU A 294 21.06 -4.37 2.28
N ARG A 295 22.15 -5.00 2.67
CA ARG A 295 23.03 -4.53 3.74
C ARG A 295 24.49 -4.67 3.36
N PRO A 296 25.40 -3.85 3.91
CA PRO A 296 26.84 -4.00 3.67
C PRO A 296 27.34 -5.38 4.12
N ALA A 297 28.33 -5.91 3.41
CA ALA A 297 28.95 -7.18 3.77
C ALA A 297 29.44 -7.18 5.21
N GLY A 298 29.20 -8.29 5.93
CA GLY A 298 29.56 -8.46 7.34
C GLY A 298 28.68 -7.70 8.34
N THR A 299 27.62 -7.04 7.90
CA THR A 299 26.64 -6.40 8.81
C THR A 299 25.73 -7.47 9.42
N ALA A 300 25.67 -7.55 10.74
CA ALA A 300 24.85 -8.53 11.44
C ALA A 300 23.36 -8.23 11.31
N ILE A 301 22.57 -9.27 11.03
CA ILE A 301 21.10 -9.20 10.96
C ILE A 301 20.47 -10.43 11.59
N ARG A 302 19.45 -10.20 12.42
CA ARG A 302 18.60 -11.23 13.01
C ARG A 302 17.15 -10.94 12.68
N MET A 303 16.42 -11.94 12.24
CA MET A 303 15.04 -11.79 11.79
C MET A 303 14.13 -12.79 12.48
N ARG A 304 12.93 -12.34 12.86
CA ARG A 304 11.82 -13.17 13.33
C ARG A 304 10.59 -12.88 12.48
N ILE A 305 9.89 -13.90 12.06
CA ILE A 305 8.71 -13.75 11.23
C ILE A 305 7.57 -14.49 11.91
N ALA A 306 6.50 -13.79 12.30
CA ALA A 306 5.35 -14.38 12.99
C ALA A 306 4.48 -15.25 12.09
N GLY A 307 4.54 -15.06 10.77
CA GLY A 307 3.81 -15.83 9.77
C GLY A 307 4.73 -16.72 8.92
N GLY A 308 4.14 -17.45 7.97
CA GLY A 308 4.91 -18.26 7.03
C GLY A 308 5.62 -17.42 5.96
N ILE A 309 6.60 -18.05 5.29
CA ILE A 309 7.33 -17.48 4.15
C ILE A 309 7.25 -18.45 2.98
N ALA A 310 6.73 -17.99 1.83
CA ALA A 310 6.59 -18.84 0.65
C ALA A 310 7.88 -18.96 -0.17
N SER A 311 8.71 -17.91 -0.19
CA SER A 311 10.00 -17.93 -0.91
C SER A 311 11.04 -17.10 -0.15
N VAL A 312 12.20 -17.70 0.14
CA VAL A 312 13.27 -17.08 0.92
C VAL A 312 14.59 -17.16 0.17
N GLU A 313 15.25 -16.02 0.07
CA GLU A 313 16.67 -15.95 -0.29
C GLU A 313 17.40 -15.16 0.81
N PHE A 314 18.33 -15.81 1.50
CA PHE A 314 19.11 -15.23 2.57
C PHE A 314 20.59 -15.41 2.31
N ASP A 315 21.32 -14.33 2.11
CA ASP A 315 22.75 -14.32 1.82
C ASP A 315 23.14 -15.31 0.71
N ARG A 316 22.50 -15.19 -0.45
CA ARG A 316 22.68 -16.03 -1.65
C ARG A 316 22.23 -17.50 -1.49
N ARG A 317 21.65 -17.87 -0.33
CA ARG A 317 21.09 -19.21 -0.11
C ARG A 317 19.59 -19.17 -0.33
N LYS A 318 19.11 -19.96 -1.27
CA LYS A 318 17.67 -20.21 -1.44
C LYS A 318 17.25 -21.25 -0.42
N LEU A 319 16.32 -20.89 0.44
CA LEU A 319 15.79 -21.77 1.48
C LEU A 319 14.41 -22.29 1.05
N ARG A 320 14.02 -23.42 1.64
CA ARG A 320 12.65 -23.96 1.42
C ARG A 320 11.61 -23.05 2.06
N PRO A 321 10.36 -23.07 1.56
CA PRO A 321 9.26 -22.40 2.25
C PRO A 321 9.19 -22.80 3.73
N MET A 322 8.92 -21.82 4.60
CA MET A 322 8.89 -22.02 6.04
C MET A 322 7.53 -21.62 6.56
N GLY A 323 6.90 -22.55 7.32
CA GLY A 323 5.69 -22.30 8.08
C GLY A 323 6.00 -21.97 9.54
N GLY A 324 4.97 -21.58 10.32
CA GLY A 324 5.12 -21.27 11.73
C GLY A 324 5.78 -19.91 11.97
N GLN A 325 6.73 -19.86 12.91
CA GLN A 325 7.46 -18.63 13.28
C GLN A 325 8.97 -18.79 13.00
N PRO A 326 9.39 -18.74 11.73
CA PRO A 326 10.79 -18.92 11.37
C PRO A 326 11.66 -17.78 11.89
N SER A 327 12.90 -18.13 12.28
CA SER A 327 13.98 -17.22 12.60
C SER A 327 15.14 -17.42 11.64
N LEU A 328 15.69 -16.31 11.15
CA LEU A 328 16.85 -16.28 10.26
C LEU A 328 17.89 -15.34 10.85
N GLU A 329 19.16 -15.72 10.79
CA GLU A 329 20.25 -14.85 11.26
C GLU A 329 21.53 -15.03 10.43
N SER A 330 22.28 -13.96 10.30
CA SER A 330 23.61 -14.01 9.72
C SER A 330 24.62 -14.56 10.75
N PRO A 331 25.76 -15.12 10.30
CA PRO A 331 26.77 -15.65 11.22
C PRO A 331 27.21 -14.61 12.27
N GLY A 332 27.18 -14.98 13.54
CA GLY A 332 27.58 -14.15 14.68
C GLY A 332 26.58 -13.04 15.06
N ALA A 333 25.39 -13.00 14.46
CA ALA A 333 24.42 -11.93 14.71
C ALA A 333 23.89 -11.93 16.15
N SER A 334 23.83 -13.07 16.84
CA SER A 334 23.38 -13.15 18.23
C SER A 334 24.30 -12.41 19.20
N ASP A 335 25.62 -12.39 18.92
CA ASP A 335 26.64 -11.80 19.82
C ASP A 335 27.10 -10.40 19.35
N ALA A 336 26.65 -9.97 18.17
CA ALA A 336 27.02 -8.67 17.61
C ALA A 336 26.37 -7.54 18.41
N ALA A 337 27.17 -6.57 18.87
CA ALA A 337 26.68 -5.35 19.51
C ALA A 337 25.95 -4.45 18.50
N ASP A 338 26.48 -4.36 17.28
CA ASP A 338 25.94 -3.58 16.18
C ASP A 338 25.23 -4.51 15.21
N ARG A 339 23.91 -4.47 15.19
CA ARG A 339 23.08 -5.35 14.36
C ARG A 339 21.73 -4.74 14.02
N TYR A 340 21.09 -5.33 13.04
CA TYR A 340 19.67 -5.13 12.78
C TYR A 340 18.85 -6.26 13.37
N THR A 341 17.84 -5.90 14.19
CA THR A 341 16.83 -6.85 14.70
C THR A 341 15.53 -6.61 13.93
N VAL A 342 15.16 -7.55 13.06
CA VAL A 342 14.00 -7.43 12.18
C VAL A 342 12.87 -8.33 12.68
N ASP A 343 11.74 -7.71 13.02
CA ASP A 343 10.53 -8.42 13.42
C ASP A 343 9.43 -8.20 12.38
N ILE A 344 8.92 -9.28 11.79
CA ILE A 344 7.83 -9.24 10.82
C ILE A 344 6.60 -9.87 11.47
N SER A 345 5.56 -9.07 11.72
CA SER A 345 4.37 -9.49 12.46
C SER A 345 3.39 -10.36 11.65
N GLY A 346 3.61 -10.55 10.37
CA GLY A 346 2.73 -11.33 9.48
C GLY A 346 3.47 -12.23 8.51
N GLY A 347 2.75 -12.79 7.53
CA GLY A 347 3.33 -13.61 6.47
C GLY A 347 4.03 -12.79 5.38
N VAL A 348 4.97 -13.43 4.67
CA VAL A 348 5.70 -12.85 3.54
C VAL A 348 5.68 -13.81 2.36
N SER A 349 5.26 -13.34 1.17
CA SER A 349 5.31 -14.20 -0.02
C SER A 349 6.74 -14.37 -0.53
N ARG A 350 7.53 -13.27 -0.57
CA ARG A 350 8.94 -13.33 -0.98
C ARG A 350 9.81 -12.47 -0.07
N LEU A 351 10.78 -13.10 0.57
CA LEU A 351 11.80 -12.44 1.37
C LEU A 351 13.16 -12.61 0.69
N THR A 352 13.85 -11.50 0.45
CA THR A 352 15.23 -11.50 -0.07
C THR A 352 16.09 -10.64 0.85
N VAL A 353 17.10 -11.23 1.44
CA VAL A 353 18.13 -10.54 2.25
C VAL A 353 19.48 -10.80 1.61
N VAL A 354 20.18 -9.74 1.25
CA VAL A 354 21.47 -9.88 0.54
C VAL A 354 22.52 -8.91 1.07
N GLU A 355 23.75 -9.38 1.06
CA GLU A 355 24.91 -8.52 1.25
C GLU A 355 25.28 -7.84 -0.06
N VAL A 356 25.54 -6.54 0.02
CA VAL A 356 26.05 -5.71 -1.09
C VAL A 356 27.44 -5.22 -0.74
N GLY A 357 28.32 -5.19 -1.75
CA GLY A 357 29.71 -4.79 -1.58
C GLY A 357 29.89 -3.29 -1.58
#